data_f82ab09ade3e1c72a565d0a5e1c7cf99
#
_entry.id   f82ab09ade3e1c72a565d0a5e1c7cf99
#
_cell.length_a   1.000
_cell.length_b   1.000
_cell.length_c   1.000
_cell.angle_alpha   90.00
_cell.angle_beta   90.00
_cell.angle_gamma   90.00
#
_symmetry.space_group_name_H-M   'P 1'
#
loop_
_entity.id
_entity.type
_entity.pdbx_description
1 polymer ?
#
loop_
_entity_poly.entity_id
_entity_poly.type
_entity_poly.pdbx_seq_one_letter_code
_entity_poly.pdbx_strand_id
1 'polypeptide(L)'
;HVAFYAGWPKGWAVFNLAKEVWSDGEGDLPYEDEAMRAHAKSMIFPIGQPNDGFAQYFSGKSFLAPISNTQVGVHNVTFEPGCRNNWHIHHAKSGGGQILICVAGRGYYQEEGKDAILMKPGDCINIPPEVKHWHGATKDDWFSHLAVEVPGEETSNEWCEPVSDEEYGKLK
;
A
#
# COMPACT_ATOMS: atom_id res chain seq x y z
N HIS A 1 19.02 -4.26 -17.83
CA HIS A 1 17.97 -5.09 -17.20
C HIS A 1 18.38 -5.38 -15.77
N VAL A 2 17.53 -5.02 -14.81
CA VAL A 2 17.69 -5.43 -13.43
C VAL A 2 16.62 -6.48 -13.16
N ALA A 3 17.05 -7.70 -12.85
CA ALA A 3 16.14 -8.78 -12.52
C ALA A 3 15.93 -8.78 -10.99
N PHE A 4 14.68 -8.76 -10.57
CA PHE A 4 14.30 -8.90 -9.16
C PHE A 4 13.52 -10.20 -8.98
N TYR A 5 13.87 -10.96 -7.96
CA TYR A 5 13.09 -12.11 -7.55
C TYR A 5 11.89 -11.63 -6.73
N ALA A 6 10.75 -11.56 -7.34
CA ALA A 6 9.52 -11.00 -6.73
C ALA A 6 8.48 -12.09 -6.47
N GLY A 7 8.83 -13.27 -5.99
CA GLY A 7 7.85 -14.29 -5.60
C GLY A 7 6.74 -14.59 -6.64
N TRP A 8 6.98 -14.26 -7.88
CA TRP A 8 6.04 -14.40 -8.99
C TRP A 8 5.80 -15.88 -9.32
N PRO A 9 4.61 -16.30 -9.71
CA PRO A 9 4.33 -17.71 -10.05
C PRO A 9 5.23 -18.30 -11.15
N LYS A 10 5.91 -17.44 -11.91
CA LYS A 10 6.89 -17.83 -12.96
C LYS A 10 8.34 -17.43 -12.66
N GLY A 11 8.63 -16.96 -11.47
CA GLY A 11 9.99 -16.87 -10.94
C GLY A 11 10.73 -15.55 -11.15
N TRP A 12 10.50 -14.78 -12.20
CA TRP A 12 11.26 -13.55 -12.49
C TRP A 12 10.40 -12.46 -13.10
N ALA A 13 10.42 -11.28 -12.51
CA ALA A 13 9.98 -10.08 -13.18
C ALA A 13 11.20 -9.28 -13.65
N VAL A 14 11.15 -8.72 -14.84
CA VAL A 14 12.21 -7.89 -15.39
C VAL A 14 11.72 -6.45 -15.45
N PHE A 15 12.41 -5.56 -14.74
CA PHE A 15 12.18 -4.13 -14.91
C PHE A 15 12.96 -3.62 -16.11
N ASN A 16 12.26 -3.16 -17.11
CA ASN A 16 12.88 -2.60 -18.30
C ASN A 16 13.06 -1.09 -18.11
N LEU A 17 14.28 -0.68 -17.71
CA LEU A 17 14.62 0.73 -17.49
C LEU A 17 14.44 1.62 -18.75
N ALA A 18 14.60 1.06 -19.94
CA ALA A 18 14.43 1.81 -21.18
C ALA A 18 12.96 2.09 -21.50
N LYS A 19 12.07 1.19 -21.07
CA LYS A 19 10.61 1.33 -21.23
C LYS A 19 9.91 1.78 -19.95
N GLU A 20 10.65 1.79 -18.83
CA GLU A 20 10.15 2.16 -17.50
C GLU A 20 8.91 1.36 -17.06
N VAL A 21 8.86 0.10 -17.43
CA VAL A 21 7.77 -0.83 -17.12
C VAL A 21 8.29 -2.13 -16.54
N TRP A 22 7.47 -2.74 -15.70
CA TRP A 22 7.66 -4.11 -15.29
C TRP A 22 7.08 -5.04 -16.36
N SER A 23 7.77 -6.11 -16.68
CA SER A 23 7.27 -7.14 -17.57
C SER A 23 7.63 -8.52 -17.03
N ASP A 24 6.93 -9.53 -17.48
CA ASP A 24 7.31 -10.93 -17.28
C ASP A 24 8.48 -11.36 -18.18
N GLY A 25 9.11 -10.39 -18.84
CA GLY A 25 10.19 -10.56 -19.81
C GLY A 25 9.73 -10.55 -21.26
N GLU A 26 8.44 -10.64 -21.54
CA GLU A 26 7.89 -10.71 -22.89
C GLU A 26 6.81 -9.66 -23.21
N GLY A 27 6.42 -8.81 -22.26
CA GLY A 27 5.37 -7.81 -22.47
C GLY A 27 5.47 -6.58 -21.59
N ASP A 28 4.77 -5.53 -21.95
CA ASP A 28 4.60 -4.35 -21.12
C ASP A 28 3.53 -4.64 -20.06
N LEU A 29 3.82 -4.33 -18.79
CA LEU A 29 2.75 -4.31 -17.80
C LEU A 29 1.73 -3.24 -18.20
N PRO A 30 0.45 -3.57 -18.24
CA PRO A 30 -0.58 -2.61 -18.57
C PRO A 30 -0.78 -1.66 -17.39
N TYR A 31 0.01 -0.60 -17.31
CA TYR A 31 -0.45 0.57 -16.57
C TYR A 31 -1.55 1.20 -17.40
N GLU A 32 -2.78 1.13 -16.88
CA GLU A 32 -3.99 1.43 -17.62
C GLU A 32 -4.03 2.89 -18.10
N ASP A 33 -3.32 3.81 -17.42
CA ASP A 33 -3.33 5.23 -17.75
C ASP A 33 -1.98 5.94 -17.53
N GLU A 34 -1.91 7.17 -18.01
CA GLU A 34 -0.72 8.02 -17.89
C GLU A 34 -0.42 8.42 -16.44
N ALA A 35 -1.45 8.63 -15.62
CA ALA A 35 -1.29 9.00 -14.21
C ALA A 35 -0.66 7.86 -13.41
N MET A 36 -1.08 6.62 -13.65
CA MET A 36 -0.47 5.43 -13.04
C MET A 36 0.99 5.26 -13.46
N ARG A 37 1.30 5.49 -14.74
CA ARG A 37 2.70 5.47 -15.23
C ARG A 37 3.55 6.57 -14.59
N ALA A 38 3.02 7.77 -14.47
CA ALA A 38 3.71 8.88 -13.82
C ALA A 38 3.98 8.58 -12.34
N HIS A 39 3.00 7.99 -11.64
CA HIS A 39 3.16 7.58 -10.26
C HIS A 39 4.23 6.49 -10.13
N ALA A 40 4.22 5.47 -10.99
CA ALA A 40 5.23 4.41 -11.01
C ALA A 40 6.66 4.95 -11.18
N LYS A 41 6.84 6.00 -11.98
CA LYS A 41 8.14 6.66 -12.18
C LYS A 41 8.63 7.44 -10.96
N SER A 42 7.74 7.84 -10.07
CA SER A 42 8.06 8.65 -8.89
C SER A 42 8.63 7.85 -7.73
N MET A 43 8.67 6.51 -7.82
CA MET A 43 9.16 5.64 -6.76
C MET A 43 10.09 4.55 -7.30
N ILE A 44 10.87 3.95 -6.37
CA ILE A 44 11.81 2.86 -6.67
C ILE A 44 11.17 1.47 -6.50
N PHE A 45 10.03 1.39 -5.82
CA PHE A 45 9.31 0.14 -5.59
C PHE A 45 8.26 -0.08 -6.67
N PRO A 46 8.00 -1.34 -7.07
CA PRO A 46 6.96 -1.62 -8.05
C PRO A 46 5.56 -1.33 -7.48
N ILE A 47 4.65 -0.93 -8.34
CA ILE A 47 3.23 -0.84 -7.99
C ILE A 47 2.69 -2.22 -7.60
N GLY A 48 3.09 -3.25 -8.32
CA GLY A 48 2.64 -4.62 -8.06
C GLY A 48 1.42 -5.01 -8.88
N GLN A 49 0.72 -6.04 -8.40
CA GLN A 49 -0.48 -6.57 -9.03
C GLN A 49 -1.73 -5.99 -8.39
N PRO A 50 -2.88 -6.04 -9.10
CA PRO A 50 -4.18 -5.76 -8.49
C PRO A 50 -4.34 -6.53 -7.18
N ASN A 51 -4.78 -5.85 -6.15
CA ASN A 51 -4.90 -6.39 -4.79
C ASN A 51 -6.22 -7.16 -4.61
N ASP A 52 -6.51 -8.09 -5.54
CA ASP A 52 -7.79 -8.80 -5.62
C ASP A 52 -8.10 -9.60 -4.36
N GLY A 53 -7.08 -10.17 -3.71
CA GLY A 53 -7.25 -10.97 -2.48
C GLY A 53 -7.83 -10.17 -1.30
N PHE A 54 -7.64 -8.87 -1.28
CA PHE A 54 -8.13 -7.96 -0.23
C PHE A 54 -9.14 -6.94 -0.76
N ALA A 55 -9.54 -7.01 -2.02
CA ALA A 55 -10.41 -6.02 -2.65
C ALA A 55 -11.70 -5.71 -1.86
N GLN A 56 -12.26 -6.70 -1.17
CA GLN A 56 -13.44 -6.53 -0.31
C GLN A 56 -13.25 -5.56 0.87
N TYR A 57 -12.00 -5.27 1.23
CA TYR A 57 -11.63 -4.35 2.32
C TYR A 57 -11.16 -2.98 1.83
N PHE A 58 -11.36 -2.70 0.54
CA PHE A 58 -10.94 -1.44 -0.06
C PHE A 58 -12.10 -0.80 -0.82
N SER A 59 -12.24 0.52 -0.70
CA SER A 59 -13.08 1.34 -1.58
C SER A 59 -12.17 1.89 -2.67
N GLY A 60 -12.36 1.46 -3.93
CA GLY A 60 -11.48 1.80 -5.05
C GLY A 60 -10.42 0.73 -5.34
N LYS A 61 -9.59 0.98 -6.36
CA LYS A 61 -8.55 0.04 -6.77
C LYS A 61 -7.28 0.22 -5.98
N SER A 62 -6.70 -0.87 -5.54
CA SER A 62 -5.38 -0.92 -4.91
C SER A 62 -4.51 -1.99 -5.54
N PHE A 63 -3.20 -1.85 -5.35
CA PHE A 63 -2.19 -2.74 -5.89
C PHE A 63 -1.24 -3.15 -4.77
N LEU A 64 -0.67 -4.33 -4.88
CA LEU A 64 0.20 -4.89 -3.87
C LEU A 64 1.45 -5.49 -4.50
N ALA A 65 2.61 -5.06 -4.02
CA ALA A 65 3.89 -5.65 -4.36
C ALA A 65 4.58 -6.17 -3.09
N PRO A 66 4.83 -7.49 -2.96
CA PRO A 66 5.66 -8.00 -1.88
C PRO A 66 7.11 -7.57 -2.09
N ILE A 67 7.71 -6.97 -1.06
CA ILE A 67 9.11 -6.54 -1.05
C ILE A 67 9.95 -7.51 -0.21
N SER A 68 9.42 -7.94 0.92
CA SER A 68 10.03 -8.95 1.80
C SER A 68 8.94 -9.77 2.47
N ASN A 69 9.18 -11.08 2.62
CA ASN A 69 8.23 -12.00 3.26
C ASN A 69 8.93 -13.09 4.11
N THR A 70 10.20 -12.87 4.45
CA THR A 70 10.98 -13.86 5.22
C THR A 70 11.15 -13.48 6.68
N GLN A 71 11.97 -12.48 7.00
CA GLN A 71 12.18 -12.06 8.39
C GLN A 71 11.10 -11.09 8.85
N VAL A 72 10.77 -10.11 8.01
CA VAL A 72 9.72 -9.12 8.23
C VAL A 72 8.89 -9.01 6.96
N GLY A 73 7.58 -9.06 7.08
CA GLY A 73 6.66 -8.77 6.00
C GLY A 73 6.75 -7.30 5.60
N VAL A 74 7.09 -7.03 4.36
CA VAL A 74 7.13 -5.67 3.80
C VAL A 74 6.43 -5.70 2.45
N HIS A 75 5.42 -4.88 2.30
CA HIS A 75 4.65 -4.76 1.06
C HIS A 75 4.61 -3.30 0.61
N ASN A 76 4.78 -3.04 -0.67
CA ASN A 76 4.40 -1.76 -1.23
C ASN A 76 2.92 -1.82 -1.59
N VAL A 77 2.12 -1.00 -0.91
CA VAL A 77 0.67 -0.88 -1.14
C VAL A 77 0.43 0.41 -1.89
N THR A 78 -0.18 0.31 -3.06
CA THR A 78 -0.49 1.46 -3.92
C THR A 78 -2.00 1.61 -4.07
N PHE A 79 -2.47 2.83 -3.90
CA PHE A 79 -3.87 3.24 -3.94
C PHE A 79 -4.08 4.20 -5.11
N GLU A 80 -5.09 3.96 -5.94
CA GLU A 80 -5.54 4.96 -6.90
C GLU A 80 -6.17 6.17 -6.18
N PRO A 81 -6.30 7.33 -6.84
CA PRO A 81 -6.99 8.49 -6.26
C PRO A 81 -8.36 8.13 -5.70
N GLY A 82 -8.62 8.54 -4.45
CA GLY A 82 -9.86 8.22 -3.74
C GLY A 82 -9.93 6.84 -3.09
N CYS A 83 -9.01 5.93 -3.41
CA CYS A 83 -8.98 4.59 -2.81
C CYS A 83 -8.53 4.63 -1.36
N ARG A 84 -9.21 3.88 -0.51
CA ARG A 84 -8.88 3.71 0.90
C ARG A 84 -9.25 2.32 1.39
N ASN A 85 -8.55 1.83 2.41
CA ASN A 85 -8.94 0.59 3.06
C ASN A 85 -10.01 0.85 4.15
N ASN A 86 -10.61 -0.23 4.61
CA ASN A 86 -11.52 -0.20 5.76
C ASN A 86 -10.76 0.16 7.03
N TRP A 87 -11.48 0.60 8.03
CA TRP A 87 -11.01 0.56 9.40
C TRP A 87 -10.52 -0.83 9.73
N HIS A 88 -9.37 -0.94 10.42
CA HIS A 88 -8.82 -2.23 10.81
C HIS A 88 -7.90 -2.11 12.02
N ILE A 89 -7.60 -3.25 12.62
CA ILE A 89 -6.77 -3.35 13.81
C ILE A 89 -5.74 -4.44 13.58
N HIS A 90 -4.49 -4.17 13.94
CA HIS A 90 -3.44 -5.18 14.05
C HIS A 90 -3.34 -5.61 15.50
N HIS A 91 -3.85 -6.79 15.82
CA HIS A 91 -3.77 -7.36 17.15
C HIS A 91 -2.44 -8.02 17.41
N ALA A 92 -1.96 -7.95 18.64
CA ALA A 92 -0.82 -8.72 19.12
C ALA A 92 -0.82 -8.82 20.64
N LYS A 93 -0.38 -9.95 21.17
CA LYS A 93 -0.18 -10.14 22.61
C LYS A 93 1.04 -9.38 23.13
N SER A 94 2.11 -9.34 22.32
CA SER A 94 3.30 -8.52 22.57
C SER A 94 4.00 -8.19 21.25
N GLY A 95 4.70 -7.06 21.17
CA GLY A 95 5.20 -6.53 19.89
C GLY A 95 4.05 -6.21 18.94
N GLY A 96 4.22 -6.48 17.65
CA GLY A 96 3.16 -6.29 16.66
C GLY A 96 2.90 -4.84 16.26
N GLY A 97 1.80 -4.62 15.56
CA GLY A 97 1.47 -3.36 14.93
C GLY A 97 2.04 -3.25 13.52
N GLN A 98 2.03 -2.06 12.97
CA GLN A 98 2.48 -1.80 11.60
C GLN A 98 3.26 -0.49 11.50
N ILE A 99 4.20 -0.42 10.58
CA ILE A 99 4.87 0.84 10.23
C ILE A 99 4.49 1.16 8.78
N LEU A 100 4.02 2.38 8.55
CA LEU A 100 3.79 2.92 7.21
C LEU A 100 4.89 3.90 6.85
N ILE A 101 5.48 3.74 5.66
CA ILE A 101 6.48 4.67 5.13
C ILE A 101 5.98 5.14 3.76
N CYS A 102 5.59 6.40 3.64
CA CYS A 102 5.17 6.94 2.35
C CYS A 102 6.35 6.99 1.38
N VAL A 103 6.19 6.39 0.20
CA VAL A 103 7.24 6.33 -0.83
C VAL A 103 6.89 7.12 -2.09
N ALA A 104 5.61 7.38 -2.35
CA ALA A 104 5.18 8.20 -3.48
C ALA A 104 3.76 8.76 -3.30
N GLY A 105 3.48 9.89 -3.92
CA GLY A 105 2.16 10.51 -3.92
C GLY A 105 1.74 11.09 -2.57
N ARG A 106 0.43 11.20 -2.35
CA ARG A 106 -0.15 11.74 -1.10
C ARG A 106 -1.32 10.89 -0.63
N GLY A 107 -1.38 10.63 0.66
CA GLY A 107 -2.47 9.87 1.26
C GLY A 107 -2.74 10.29 2.69
N TYR A 108 -3.70 9.64 3.29
CA TYR A 108 -4.08 9.86 4.67
C TYR A 108 -3.82 8.62 5.52
N TYR A 109 -3.51 8.87 6.77
CA TYR A 109 -3.60 7.94 7.87
C TYR A 109 -4.48 8.54 8.95
N GLN A 110 -5.36 7.76 9.55
CA GLN A 110 -6.21 8.22 10.65
C GLN A 110 -6.43 7.10 11.67
N GLU A 111 -6.25 7.44 12.94
CA GLU A 111 -6.69 6.63 14.07
C GLU A 111 -8.12 7.00 14.46
N GLU A 112 -8.88 6.04 14.97
CA GLU A 112 -10.23 6.29 15.46
C GLU A 112 -10.24 7.39 16.52
N GLY A 113 -11.12 8.36 16.37
CA GLY A 113 -11.26 9.50 17.28
C GLY A 113 -10.19 10.59 17.16
N LYS A 114 -9.29 10.49 16.17
CA LYS A 114 -8.27 11.52 15.90
C LYS A 114 -8.45 12.14 14.52
N ASP A 115 -7.82 13.30 14.32
CA ASP A 115 -7.75 13.91 12.99
C ASP A 115 -6.88 13.10 12.03
N ALA A 116 -7.24 13.10 10.75
CA ALA A 116 -6.45 12.47 9.72
C ALA A 116 -5.12 13.20 9.51
N ILE A 117 -4.05 12.45 9.33
CA ILE A 117 -2.70 12.94 9.01
C ILE A 117 -2.47 12.81 7.52
N LEU A 118 -2.15 13.91 6.83
CA LEU A 118 -1.71 13.87 5.44
C LEU A 118 -0.26 13.36 5.38
N MET A 119 -0.05 12.28 4.63
CA MET A 119 1.26 11.67 4.39
C MET A 119 1.79 12.07 3.02
N LYS A 120 3.09 12.32 2.98
CA LYS A 120 3.88 12.61 1.77
C LYS A 120 5.18 11.79 1.77
N PRO A 121 5.89 11.65 0.65
CA PRO A 121 7.12 10.86 0.59
C PRO A 121 8.13 11.23 1.67
N GLY A 122 8.60 10.20 2.40
CA GLY A 122 9.50 10.34 3.54
C GLY A 122 8.82 10.33 4.90
N ASP A 123 7.50 10.52 4.97
CA ASP A 123 6.76 10.42 6.23
C ASP A 123 6.67 8.95 6.68
N CYS A 124 6.81 8.76 8.00
CA CYS A 124 6.74 7.45 8.64
C CYS A 124 5.76 7.50 9.81
N ILE A 125 4.81 6.59 9.82
CA ILE A 125 3.84 6.40 10.90
C ILE A 125 4.12 5.06 11.59
N ASN A 126 4.29 5.09 12.91
CA ASN A 126 4.35 3.90 13.73
C ASN A 126 2.97 3.66 14.33
N ILE A 127 2.38 2.53 14.01
CA ILE A 127 1.04 2.13 14.47
C ILE A 127 1.21 1.01 15.50
N PRO A 128 0.98 1.30 16.80
CA PRO A 128 1.00 0.26 17.82
C PRO A 128 -0.06 -0.81 17.55
N PRO A 129 0.10 -2.02 18.11
CA PRO A 129 -0.99 -2.99 18.09
C PRO A 129 -2.23 -2.43 18.82
N GLU A 130 -3.39 -2.99 18.51
CA GLU A 130 -4.70 -2.62 19.09
C GLU A 130 -5.22 -1.22 18.68
N VAL A 131 -4.53 -0.50 17.81
CA VAL A 131 -4.99 0.80 17.31
C VAL A 131 -5.89 0.60 16.09
N LYS A 132 -7.15 1.00 16.21
CA LYS A 132 -8.07 1.03 15.07
C LYS A 132 -7.76 2.23 14.18
N HIS A 133 -7.48 1.95 12.91
CA HIS A 133 -7.02 2.96 11.96
C HIS A 133 -7.41 2.60 10.52
N TRP A 134 -7.23 3.55 9.64
CA TRP A 134 -7.28 3.35 8.19
C TRP A 134 -6.23 4.21 7.49
N HIS A 135 -5.94 3.88 6.24
CA HIS A 135 -5.11 4.69 5.35
C HIS A 135 -5.58 4.55 3.90
N GLY A 136 -5.22 5.54 3.07
CA GLY A 136 -5.62 5.57 1.68
C GLY A 136 -5.12 6.82 0.97
N ALA A 137 -5.32 6.87 -0.35
CA ALA A 137 -4.94 8.01 -1.19
C ALA A 137 -5.76 9.26 -0.87
N THR A 138 -5.26 10.44 -1.27
CA THR A 138 -6.13 11.61 -1.39
C THR A 138 -7.07 11.43 -2.59
N LYS A 139 -8.07 12.28 -2.71
CA LYS A 139 -9.05 12.18 -3.81
C LYS A 139 -8.46 12.46 -5.19
N ASP A 140 -7.33 13.18 -5.24
CA ASP A 140 -6.73 13.69 -6.47
C ASP A 140 -5.36 13.06 -6.81
N ASP A 141 -4.71 12.38 -5.85
CA ASP A 141 -3.39 11.80 -6.05
C ASP A 141 -3.36 10.29 -5.81
N TRP A 142 -2.51 9.62 -6.55
CA TRP A 142 -2.04 8.30 -6.20
C TRP A 142 -1.25 8.33 -4.89
N PHE A 143 -1.26 7.23 -4.17
CA PHE A 143 -0.52 7.08 -2.91
C PHE A 143 0.12 5.71 -2.83
N SER A 144 1.40 5.67 -2.50
CA SER A 144 2.10 4.42 -2.20
C SER A 144 2.86 4.52 -0.91
N HIS A 145 2.75 3.49 -0.10
CA HIS A 145 3.51 3.34 1.13
C HIS A 145 4.03 1.92 1.30
N LEU A 146 5.16 1.78 1.97
CA LEU A 146 5.54 0.50 2.52
C LEU A 146 4.70 0.22 3.76
N ALA A 147 4.09 -0.96 3.79
CA ALA A 147 3.49 -1.54 4.97
C ALA A 147 4.48 -2.55 5.54
N VAL A 148 5.01 -2.26 6.71
CA VAL A 148 5.97 -3.12 7.42
C VAL A 148 5.25 -3.78 8.58
N GLU A 149 5.12 -5.10 8.52
CA GLU A 149 4.53 -5.89 9.60
C GLU A 149 5.51 -6.02 10.75
N VAL A 150 5.21 -5.38 11.87
CA VAL A 150 6.08 -5.47 13.07
C VAL A 150 5.95 -6.87 13.68
N PRO A 151 7.05 -7.60 13.87
CA PRO A 151 7.01 -8.91 14.49
C PRO A 151 6.38 -8.87 15.89
N GLY A 152 5.54 -9.85 16.19
CA GLY A 152 4.84 -9.96 17.48
C GLY A 152 4.38 -11.37 17.78
N GLU A 153 3.89 -11.58 19.00
CA GLU A 153 3.30 -12.84 19.45
C GLU A 153 1.77 -12.82 19.22
N GLU A 154 1.24 -13.91 18.72
CA GLU A 154 -0.20 -14.11 18.50
C GLU A 154 -0.82 -12.95 17.66
N THR A 155 -0.13 -12.58 16.57
CA THR A 155 -0.57 -11.48 15.70
C THR A 155 -1.75 -11.90 14.83
N SER A 156 -2.71 -10.98 14.65
CA SER A 156 -3.82 -11.13 13.70
C SER A 156 -4.33 -9.79 13.23
N ASN A 157 -5.03 -9.78 12.09
CA ASN A 157 -5.65 -8.58 11.56
C ASN A 157 -7.17 -8.69 11.66
N GLU A 158 -7.81 -7.65 12.16
CA GLU A 158 -9.26 -7.49 12.17
C GLU A 158 -9.66 -6.41 11.18
N TRP A 159 -10.49 -6.78 10.21
CA TRP A 159 -11.11 -5.84 9.29
C TRP A 159 -12.46 -5.40 9.82
N CYS A 160 -12.60 -4.11 9.99
CA CYS A 160 -13.80 -3.46 10.49
C CYS A 160 -14.63 -2.85 9.35
N GLU A 161 -15.47 -1.86 9.68
CA GLU A 161 -16.34 -1.18 8.74
C GLU A 161 -15.58 -0.35 7.70
N PRO A 162 -16.16 -0.10 6.53
CA PRO A 162 -15.61 0.84 5.56
C PRO A 162 -15.55 2.27 6.11
N VAL A 163 -14.55 3.04 5.70
CA VAL A 163 -14.55 4.50 5.89
C VAL A 163 -15.64 5.10 5.00
N SER A 164 -16.60 5.77 5.57
CA SER A 164 -17.73 6.31 4.83
C SER A 164 -17.30 7.43 3.87
N ASP A 165 -18.04 7.59 2.77
CA ASP A 165 -17.81 8.70 1.83
C ASP A 165 -18.00 10.06 2.50
N GLU A 166 -18.87 10.15 3.51
CA GLU A 166 -19.08 11.36 4.28
C GLU A 166 -17.84 11.73 5.13
N GLU A 167 -17.24 10.77 5.80
CA GLU A 167 -16.02 10.99 6.60
C GLU A 167 -14.85 11.34 5.70
N TYR A 168 -14.62 10.52 4.67
CA TYR A 168 -13.54 10.74 3.71
C TYR A 168 -13.68 12.07 2.96
N GLY A 169 -14.91 12.47 2.59
CA GLY A 169 -15.19 13.70 1.87
C GLY A 169 -14.92 14.99 2.68
N LYS A 170 -14.79 14.89 4.01
CA LYS A 170 -14.41 16.05 4.89
C LYS A 170 -12.92 16.34 4.86
N LEU A 171 -12.09 15.40 4.36
CA LEU A 171 -10.64 15.57 4.29
C LEU A 171 -10.26 16.49 3.12
N LYS A 172 -9.26 17.35 3.34
CA LYS A 172 -8.84 18.42 2.41
C LYS A 172 -7.48 18.14 1.80
#